data_b1dc44f3adb0b4c45803741500f34fc9
#
_entry.id   b1dc44f3adb0b4c45803741500f34fc9
#
_cell.length_a   1.000
_cell.length_b   1.000
_cell.length_c   1.000
_cell.angle_alpha   90.00
_cell.angle_beta   90.00
_cell.angle_gamma   90.00
#
_symmetry.space_group_name_H-M   'P 1'
#
loop_
_entity.id
_entity.type
_entity.pdbx_description
1 polymer ?
#
loop_
_entity_poly.entity_id
_entity_poly.type
_entity_poly.pdbx_seq_one_letter_code
_entity_poly.pdbx_strand_id
1 'polypeptide(L)'
;MGLHYGDCLDDVRYNDILVSACAKYGIAAFTGDGLDSNVMVAATKAIGKTDGIGIPTVKPWNIDTVAEKMKMVQESKAFAVAMDVDAAGLPFLKNMEPPAGSKTVEELGEIAKIAGIPFIVKGVMTVRGAL
;
A
#
# COMPACT_ATOMS: atom_id res chain seq x y z
N MET A 1 -8.36 -1.70 2.07
CA MET A 1 -9.73 -2.00 2.50
C MET A 1 -10.67 -1.32 1.55
N GLY A 2 -11.23 -2.04 0.59
CA GLY A 2 -12.32 -1.55 -0.25
C GLY A 2 -13.63 -1.70 0.50
N LEU A 3 -13.85 -0.83 1.48
CA LEU A 3 -15.13 -0.75 2.15
C LEU A 3 -15.95 0.33 1.44
N HIS A 4 -17.03 -0.08 0.81
CA HIS A 4 -18.01 0.85 0.31
C HIS A 4 -18.73 1.48 1.50
N TYR A 5 -18.40 2.73 1.79
CA TYR A 5 -19.12 3.52 2.81
C TYR A 5 -20.39 4.14 2.20
N GLY A 6 -21.27 3.29 1.68
CA GLY A 6 -22.50 3.71 1.02
C GLY A 6 -22.22 4.47 -0.30
N ASP A 7 -23.25 5.06 -0.86
CA ASP A 7 -23.18 5.78 -2.14
C ASP A 7 -22.46 7.15 -2.07
N CYS A 8 -21.98 7.53 -0.87
CA CYS A 8 -21.42 8.86 -0.61
C CYS A 8 -19.91 8.95 -0.73
N LEU A 9 -19.18 7.83 -0.59
CA LEU A 9 -17.73 7.79 -0.53
C LEU A 9 -17.19 6.65 -1.39
N ASP A 10 -16.56 7.01 -2.50
CA ASP A 10 -15.69 6.10 -3.24
C ASP A 10 -14.31 5.98 -2.56
N ASP A 11 -13.54 4.98 -2.94
CA ASP A 11 -12.21 4.71 -2.37
C ASP A 11 -11.23 5.88 -2.57
N VAL A 12 -11.39 6.65 -3.64
CA VAL A 12 -10.56 7.82 -3.95
C VAL A 12 -10.81 8.94 -2.95
N ARG A 13 -12.07 9.30 -2.75
CA ARG A 13 -12.48 10.35 -1.81
C ARG A 13 -12.22 9.94 -0.36
N TYR A 14 -12.41 8.65 -0.05
CA TYR A 14 -12.10 8.12 1.28
C TYR A 14 -10.62 8.32 1.64
N ASN A 15 -9.70 8.00 0.72
CA ASN A 15 -8.26 8.18 0.98
C ASN A 15 -7.89 9.65 1.21
N ASP A 16 -8.45 10.59 0.45
CA ASP A 16 -8.18 12.02 0.64
C ASP A 16 -8.65 12.51 2.02
N ILE A 17 -9.84 12.08 2.45
CA ILE A 17 -10.38 12.42 3.76
C ILE A 17 -9.55 11.78 4.88
N LEU A 18 -9.26 10.47 4.77
CA LEU A 18 -8.52 9.73 5.79
C LEU A 18 -7.13 10.33 6.01
N VAL A 19 -6.36 10.52 4.93
CA VAL A 19 -5.00 11.05 5.02
C VAL A 19 -5.01 12.47 5.59
N SER A 20 -5.90 13.33 5.12
CA SER A 20 -6.00 14.71 5.59
C SER A 20 -6.39 14.77 7.08
N ALA A 21 -7.35 13.93 7.51
CA ALA A 21 -7.76 13.87 8.90
C ALA A 21 -6.62 13.36 9.80
N CYS A 22 -5.96 12.26 9.42
CA CYS A 22 -4.83 11.71 10.19
C CYS A 22 -3.70 12.74 10.33
N ALA A 23 -3.30 13.39 9.24
CA ALA A 23 -2.26 14.40 9.27
C ALA A 23 -2.62 15.58 10.19
N LYS A 24 -3.88 16.04 10.17
CA LYS A 24 -4.37 17.09 11.05
C LYS A 24 -4.23 16.75 12.54
N TYR A 25 -4.36 15.48 12.89
CA TYR A 25 -4.24 15.01 14.28
C TYR A 25 -2.84 14.46 14.63
N GLY A 26 -1.86 14.62 13.75
CA GLY A 26 -0.48 14.22 14.01
C GLY A 26 -0.26 12.71 14.00
N ILE A 27 -1.10 11.95 13.29
CA ILE A 27 -0.95 10.51 13.09
C ILE A 27 -0.85 10.19 11.61
N ALA A 28 -0.14 9.10 11.27
CA ALA A 28 -0.02 8.65 9.89
C ALA A 28 -1.18 7.72 9.50
N ALA A 29 -1.75 7.95 8.31
CA ALA A 29 -2.71 7.04 7.73
C ALA A 29 -2.01 5.88 7.03
N PHE A 30 -2.47 4.63 7.26
CA PHE A 30 -2.22 3.53 6.34
C PHE A 30 -3.28 3.57 5.24
N THR A 31 -2.86 3.66 3.99
CA THR A 31 -3.77 3.61 2.85
C THR A 31 -3.73 2.24 2.17
N GLY A 32 -4.75 1.93 1.37
CA GLY A 32 -4.83 0.65 0.66
C GLY A 32 -4.39 0.74 -0.80
N ASP A 33 -4.09 -0.42 -1.37
CA ASP A 33 -3.92 -0.63 -2.80
C ASP A 33 -5.17 -1.37 -3.30
N GLY A 34 -6.05 -0.66 -3.98
CA GLY A 34 -7.30 -1.20 -4.52
C GLY A 34 -7.08 -2.11 -5.73
N LEU A 35 -8.17 -2.74 -6.19
CA LEU A 35 -8.19 -3.42 -7.49
C LEU A 35 -8.14 -2.41 -8.63
N ASP A 36 -8.72 -1.23 -8.41
CA ASP A 36 -8.61 -0.08 -9.29
C ASP A 36 -7.30 0.66 -9.00
N SER A 37 -6.46 0.83 -10.01
CA SER A 37 -5.19 1.55 -9.92
C SER A 37 -5.36 3.00 -9.44
N ASN A 38 -6.52 3.62 -9.69
CA ASN A 38 -6.83 4.97 -9.24
C ASN A 38 -6.83 5.11 -7.71
N VAL A 39 -7.11 4.03 -6.97
CA VAL A 39 -7.07 4.04 -5.50
C VAL A 39 -5.66 4.36 -5.00
N MET A 40 -4.65 3.70 -5.54
CA MET A 40 -3.25 3.95 -5.18
C MET A 40 -2.79 5.35 -5.61
N VAL A 41 -3.18 5.79 -6.81
CA VAL A 41 -2.88 7.13 -7.32
C VAL A 41 -3.49 8.21 -6.40
N ALA A 42 -4.73 8.03 -5.97
CA ALA A 42 -5.39 8.98 -5.07
C ALA A 42 -4.73 8.99 -3.69
N ALA A 43 -4.41 7.82 -3.15
CA ALA A 43 -3.75 7.67 -1.85
C ALA A 43 -2.38 8.37 -1.81
N THR A 44 -1.54 8.12 -2.81
CA THR A 44 -0.20 8.74 -2.90
C THR A 44 -0.29 10.25 -3.12
N LYS A 45 -1.23 10.72 -3.94
CA LYS A 45 -1.50 12.17 -4.09
C LYS A 45 -1.94 12.82 -2.78
N ALA A 46 -2.84 12.17 -2.02
CA ALA A 46 -3.30 12.69 -0.73
C ALA A 46 -2.12 12.79 0.26
N ILE A 47 -1.27 11.76 0.33
CA ILE A 47 -0.06 11.75 1.15
C ILE A 47 0.90 12.87 0.74
N GLY A 48 1.11 13.10 -0.55
CA GLY A 48 1.94 14.19 -1.05
C GLY A 48 1.44 15.59 -0.66
N LYS A 49 0.11 15.79 -0.56
CA LYS A 49 -0.50 17.04 -0.08
C LYS A 49 -0.27 17.29 1.42
N THR A 50 0.07 16.28 2.19
CA THR A 50 0.31 16.34 3.63
C THR A 50 1.78 16.15 4.00
N ASP A 51 2.69 16.58 3.12
CA ASP A 51 4.14 16.48 3.30
C ASP A 51 4.65 15.07 3.60
N GLY A 52 4.01 14.06 3.00
CA GLY A 52 4.41 12.66 3.15
C GLY A 52 3.90 11.98 4.43
N ILE A 53 2.98 12.59 5.16
CA ILE A 53 2.41 12.01 6.39
C ILE A 53 1.42 10.91 6.03
N GLY A 54 1.94 9.72 5.74
CA GLY A 54 1.16 8.53 5.41
C GLY A 54 2.05 7.35 5.05
N ILE A 55 1.46 6.18 5.07
CA ILE A 55 2.11 4.90 4.76
C ILE A 55 1.27 4.19 3.70
N PRO A 56 1.61 4.34 2.41
CA PRO A 56 0.96 3.58 1.36
C PRO A 56 1.16 2.09 1.58
N THR A 57 0.10 1.30 1.40
CA THR A 57 0.20 -0.16 1.47
C THR A 57 0.03 -0.73 0.07
N VAL A 58 0.99 -1.53 -0.38
CA VAL A 58 1.02 -2.18 -1.70
C VAL A 58 0.67 -3.65 -1.54
N LYS A 59 -0.13 -4.20 -2.44
CA LYS A 59 -0.36 -5.64 -2.52
C LYS A 59 0.87 -6.37 -3.08
N PRO A 60 1.01 -7.67 -2.82
CA PRO A 60 2.17 -8.45 -3.26
C PRO A 60 2.09 -8.82 -4.76
N TRP A 61 2.02 -7.80 -5.63
CA TRP A 61 2.06 -7.94 -7.08
C TRP A 61 3.38 -8.53 -7.58
N ASN A 62 3.48 -8.82 -8.88
CA ASN A 62 4.77 -9.13 -9.50
C ASN A 62 5.75 -7.96 -9.33
N ILE A 63 7.04 -8.24 -9.48
CA ILE A 63 8.10 -7.27 -9.17
C ILE A 63 8.03 -6.00 -10.02
N ASP A 64 7.64 -6.12 -11.29
CA ASP A 64 7.55 -4.97 -12.20
C ASP A 64 6.43 -4.02 -11.77
N THR A 65 5.25 -4.55 -11.45
CA THR A 65 4.12 -3.76 -10.92
C THR A 65 4.46 -3.13 -9.57
N VAL A 66 5.16 -3.87 -8.70
CA VAL A 66 5.64 -3.31 -7.42
C VAL A 66 6.60 -2.15 -7.67
N ALA A 67 7.54 -2.28 -8.60
CA ALA A 67 8.50 -1.22 -8.93
C ALA A 67 7.80 0.05 -9.45
N GLU A 68 6.77 -0.09 -10.29
CA GLU A 68 5.96 1.04 -10.75
C GLU A 68 5.24 1.74 -9.59
N LYS A 69 4.62 0.96 -8.70
CA LYS A 69 3.94 1.50 -7.51
C LYS A 69 4.91 2.18 -6.55
N MET A 70 6.14 1.66 -6.38
CA MET A 70 7.16 2.28 -5.55
C MET A 70 7.60 3.65 -6.07
N LYS A 71 7.59 3.88 -7.39
CA LYS A 71 7.80 5.25 -7.94
C LYS A 71 6.75 6.23 -7.44
N MET A 72 5.46 5.85 -7.46
CA MET A 72 4.38 6.71 -6.94
C MET A 72 4.55 6.97 -5.44
N VAL A 73 5.00 5.96 -4.68
CA VAL A 73 5.29 6.10 -3.25
C VAL A 73 6.40 7.12 -3.01
N GLN A 74 7.51 7.00 -3.74
CA GLN A 74 8.65 7.92 -3.66
C GLN A 74 8.25 9.36 -4.03
N GLU A 75 7.47 9.53 -5.10
CA GLU A 75 6.95 10.85 -5.53
C GLU A 75 6.04 11.49 -4.47
N SER A 76 5.30 10.68 -3.70
CA SER A 76 4.46 11.16 -2.60
C SER A 76 5.24 11.66 -1.39
N LYS A 77 6.56 11.40 -1.33
CA LYS A 77 7.44 11.67 -0.19
C LYS A 77 7.02 10.95 1.10
N ALA A 78 6.26 9.84 0.99
CA ALA A 78 5.88 9.02 2.14
C ALA A 78 7.13 8.62 2.94
N PHE A 79 7.05 8.69 4.26
CA PHE A 79 8.19 8.37 5.13
C PHE A 79 8.41 6.86 5.30
N ALA A 80 7.44 6.02 4.93
CA ALA A 80 7.51 4.57 4.92
C ALA A 80 6.50 4.00 3.91
N VAL A 81 6.68 2.73 3.54
CA VAL A 81 5.72 1.97 2.72
C VAL A 81 5.48 0.60 3.33
N ALA A 82 4.26 0.07 3.21
CA ALA A 82 3.92 -1.27 3.67
C ALA A 82 3.59 -2.20 2.51
N MET A 83 3.78 -3.51 2.70
CA MET A 83 3.26 -4.55 1.82
C MET A 83 2.36 -5.51 2.58
N ASP A 84 1.20 -5.76 2.03
CA ASP A 84 0.12 -6.59 2.59
C ASP A 84 0.34 -8.06 2.17
N VAL A 85 1.29 -8.77 2.83
CA VAL A 85 1.68 -10.13 2.41
C VAL A 85 0.57 -11.16 2.62
N ASP A 86 -0.33 -10.95 3.56
CA ASP A 86 -1.50 -11.82 3.78
C ASP A 86 -2.53 -11.70 2.63
N ALA A 87 -2.51 -10.63 1.87
CA ALA A 87 -3.32 -10.49 0.66
C ALA A 87 -2.99 -11.56 -0.41
N ALA A 88 -1.80 -12.15 -0.39
CA ALA A 88 -1.42 -13.24 -1.30
C ALA A 88 -2.32 -14.48 -1.17
N GLY A 89 -2.98 -14.65 -0.02
CA GLY A 89 -3.96 -15.73 0.22
C GLY A 89 -5.34 -15.52 -0.42
N LEU A 90 -5.63 -14.32 -0.92
CA LEU A 90 -6.95 -14.00 -1.46
C LEU A 90 -7.14 -14.62 -2.86
N PRO A 91 -8.14 -15.52 -3.05
CA PRO A 91 -8.29 -16.29 -4.29
C PRO A 91 -8.44 -15.40 -5.54
N PHE A 92 -9.12 -14.27 -5.43
CA PHE A 92 -9.38 -13.38 -6.56
C PHE A 92 -8.11 -12.64 -7.04
N LEU A 93 -7.12 -12.44 -6.18
CA LEU A 93 -5.86 -11.77 -6.56
C LEU A 93 -4.95 -12.65 -7.41
N LYS A 94 -5.06 -13.97 -7.25
CA LYS A 94 -4.28 -14.93 -8.05
C LYS A 94 -4.68 -14.95 -9.54
N ASN A 95 -5.93 -14.62 -9.81
CA ASN A 95 -6.50 -14.63 -11.16
C ASN A 95 -6.51 -13.24 -11.82
N MET A 96 -5.87 -12.26 -11.19
CA MET A 96 -5.74 -10.91 -11.77
C MET A 96 -4.54 -10.81 -12.71
N GLU A 97 -4.59 -9.82 -13.58
CA GLU A 97 -3.46 -9.39 -14.38
C GLU A 97 -3.12 -7.92 -14.03
N PRO A 98 -1.92 -7.69 -13.50
CA PRO A 98 -0.89 -8.65 -13.11
C PRO A 98 -1.28 -9.49 -11.87
N PRO A 99 -0.76 -10.73 -11.73
CA PRO A 99 -1.08 -11.58 -10.60
C PRO A 99 -0.40 -11.08 -9.31
N ALA A 100 -1.09 -11.25 -8.18
CA ALA A 100 -0.50 -11.13 -6.86
C ALA A 100 -0.29 -12.52 -6.25
N GLY A 101 0.80 -12.69 -5.51
CA GLY A 101 1.16 -13.98 -4.93
C GLY A 101 2.10 -13.86 -3.73
N SER A 102 2.39 -15.01 -3.11
CA SER A 102 3.35 -15.09 -2.00
C SER A 102 4.71 -14.53 -2.41
N LYS A 103 5.40 -13.95 -1.46
CA LYS A 103 6.76 -13.43 -1.62
C LYS A 103 7.73 -14.24 -0.78
N THR A 104 8.89 -14.55 -1.35
CA THR A 104 10.02 -15.11 -0.59
C THR A 104 10.73 -14.01 0.21
N VAL A 105 11.59 -14.39 1.13
CA VAL A 105 12.41 -13.45 1.90
C VAL A 105 13.32 -12.64 0.98
N GLU A 106 13.90 -13.29 -0.04
CA GLU A 106 14.76 -12.68 -1.05
C GLU A 106 13.99 -11.62 -1.85
N GLU A 107 12.78 -11.94 -2.34
CA GLU A 107 11.90 -11.00 -3.04
C GLU A 107 11.52 -9.81 -2.16
N LEU A 108 11.20 -10.04 -0.88
CA LEU A 108 10.93 -8.96 0.06
C LEU A 108 12.15 -8.07 0.26
N GLY A 109 13.36 -8.66 0.32
CA GLY A 109 14.62 -7.94 0.39
C GLY A 109 14.88 -7.07 -0.85
N GLU A 110 14.55 -7.55 -2.05
CA GLU A 110 14.63 -6.77 -3.28
C GLU A 110 13.63 -5.62 -3.30
N ILE A 111 12.40 -5.89 -2.90
CA ILE A 111 11.34 -4.88 -2.80
C ILE A 111 11.73 -3.76 -1.82
N ALA A 112 12.30 -4.11 -0.68
CA ALA A 112 12.78 -3.15 0.30
C ALA A 112 13.89 -2.24 -0.28
N LYS A 113 14.78 -2.79 -1.10
CA LYS A 113 15.81 -2.01 -1.82
C LYS A 113 15.19 -1.07 -2.86
N ILE A 114 14.21 -1.56 -3.64
CA ILE A 114 13.49 -0.76 -4.64
C ILE A 114 12.72 0.38 -3.95
N ALA A 115 12.11 0.14 -2.80
CA ALA A 115 11.39 1.15 -2.04
C ALA A 115 12.29 2.33 -1.63
N GLY A 116 13.53 2.06 -1.21
CA GLY A 116 14.49 3.09 -0.81
C GLY A 116 14.12 3.89 0.43
N ILE A 117 13.04 3.51 1.11
CA ILE A 117 12.50 4.09 2.36
C ILE A 117 12.15 2.93 3.30
N PRO A 118 11.86 3.19 4.59
CA PRO A 118 11.45 2.14 5.52
C PRO A 118 10.32 1.29 4.96
N PHE A 119 10.55 -0.04 4.91
CA PHE A 119 9.63 -1.02 4.35
C PHE A 119 9.03 -1.87 5.47
N ILE A 120 7.70 -1.93 5.52
CA ILE A 120 6.93 -2.64 6.55
C ILE A 120 6.26 -3.85 5.92
N VAL A 121 6.58 -5.04 6.42
CA VAL A 121 5.87 -6.27 6.04
C VAL A 121 4.63 -6.41 6.92
N LYS A 122 3.46 -6.21 6.36
CA LYS A 122 2.16 -6.25 7.05
C LYS A 122 1.49 -7.61 6.84
N GLY A 123 0.83 -8.14 7.88
CA GLY A 123 0.13 -9.43 7.81
C GLY A 123 0.93 -10.61 8.34
N VAL A 124 2.05 -10.35 9.03
CA VAL A 124 2.83 -11.39 9.71
C VAL A 124 2.15 -11.76 11.02
N MET A 125 1.61 -12.99 11.09
CA MET A 125 0.74 -13.43 12.18
C MET A 125 1.41 -14.41 13.16
N THR A 126 2.67 -14.76 12.96
CA THR A 126 3.38 -15.72 13.82
C THR A 126 4.77 -15.21 14.20
N VAL A 127 5.24 -15.62 15.38
CA VAL A 127 6.61 -15.31 15.83
C VAL A 127 7.66 -15.83 14.84
N ARG A 128 7.48 -17.07 14.34
CA ARG A 128 8.38 -17.66 13.34
C ARG A 128 8.40 -16.91 12.02
N GLY A 129 7.28 -16.30 11.64
CA GLY A 129 7.22 -15.49 10.42
C GLY A 129 7.85 -14.09 10.59
N ALA A 130 8.06 -13.66 11.82
CA ALA A 130 8.67 -12.35 12.13
C ALA A 130 10.19 -12.44 12.35
N LEU A 131 10.73 -13.65 12.55
CA LEU A 131 12.16 -13.94 12.74
C LEU A 131 12.83 -14.38 11.44
#